data_6a0e579a9e87beaedaeff8172ad0bd00
#
_entry.id   6a0e579a9e87beaedaeff8172ad0bd00
#
_cell.length_a   1.000
_cell.length_b   1.000
_cell.length_c   1.000
_cell.angle_alpha   90.00
_cell.angle_beta   90.00
_cell.angle_gamma   90.00
#
_symmetry.space_group_name_H-M   'P 1'
#
loop_
_entity.id
_entity.type
_entity.pdbx_description
1 polymer ?
#
loop_
_entity_poly.entity_id
_entity_poly.type
_entity_poly.pdbx_seq_one_letter_code
_entity_poly.pdbx_strand_id
1 'polypeptide(L)'
;MSEPGLDLHEWETEWASLEDDIADSPEAALPSVHELMTRMLKERKILDVSLAATEGSDPDYVRTWEAGAELVAAIEDPGRNVEREDVVEVIENYRELFETLVGDRAPP
;
A
#
# COMPACT_ATOMS: atom_id res chain seq x y z
N MET A 1 -18.02 13.42 -10.92
CA MET A 1 -16.73 13.94 -10.44
C MET A 1 -16.59 13.64 -8.96
N SER A 2 -15.53 12.96 -8.60
CA SER A 2 -15.34 12.65 -7.18
C SER A 2 -14.66 13.81 -6.47
N GLU A 3 -15.05 14.01 -5.25
CA GLU A 3 -14.43 15.04 -4.43
C GLU A 3 -13.22 14.46 -3.72
N PRO A 4 -12.14 15.23 -3.63
CA PRO A 4 -10.92 14.73 -2.98
C PRO A 4 -11.16 14.24 -1.55
N GLY A 5 -12.07 14.88 -0.83
CA GLY A 5 -12.36 14.48 0.53
C GLY A 5 -13.04 13.12 0.63
N LEU A 6 -13.85 12.77 -0.39
CA LEU A 6 -14.51 11.48 -0.43
C LEU A 6 -13.52 10.35 -0.64
N ASP A 7 -12.60 10.54 -1.59
CA ASP A 7 -11.60 9.53 -1.87
C ASP A 7 -10.73 9.28 -0.65
N LEU A 8 -10.32 10.34 0.03
CA LEU A 8 -9.52 10.23 1.22
C LEU A 8 -10.26 9.47 2.32
N HIS A 9 -11.54 9.77 2.51
CA HIS A 9 -12.34 9.11 3.50
C HIS A 9 -12.51 7.62 3.19
N GLU A 10 -12.69 7.28 1.92
CA GLU A 10 -12.78 5.88 1.50
C GLU A 10 -11.50 5.13 1.81
N TRP A 11 -10.37 5.73 1.51
CA TRP A 11 -9.07 5.11 1.77
C TRP A 11 -8.86 4.89 3.26
N GLU A 12 -9.22 5.87 4.07
CA GLU A 12 -9.09 5.75 5.52
C GLU A 12 -10.00 4.66 6.07
N THR A 13 -11.20 4.54 5.53
CA THR A 13 -12.15 3.51 5.94
C THR A 13 -11.64 2.12 5.56
N GLU A 14 -11.11 1.97 4.34
CA GLU A 14 -10.55 0.70 3.91
C GLU A 14 -9.34 0.31 4.74
N TRP A 15 -8.48 1.29 5.03
CA TRP A 15 -7.29 1.02 5.84
C TRP A 15 -7.69 0.57 7.24
N ALA A 16 -8.66 1.24 7.84
CA ALA A 16 -9.14 0.86 9.18
C ALA A 16 -9.68 -0.57 9.20
N SER A 17 -10.37 -0.95 8.13
CA SER A 17 -10.89 -2.31 8.01
C SER A 17 -9.74 -3.32 7.89
N LEU A 18 -8.69 -2.96 7.14
CA LEU A 18 -7.53 -3.84 6.96
C LEU A 18 -6.71 -3.97 8.24
N GLU A 19 -6.74 -2.96 9.12
CA GLU A 19 -5.99 -3.05 10.38
C GLU A 19 -6.48 -4.21 11.24
N ASP A 20 -7.76 -4.51 11.21
CA ASP A 20 -8.29 -5.67 11.92
C ASP A 20 -7.75 -6.96 11.32
N ASP A 21 -7.70 -7.03 9.99
CA ASP A 21 -7.15 -8.21 9.30
C ASP A 21 -5.65 -8.36 9.58
N ILE A 22 -4.94 -7.24 9.62
CA ILE A 22 -3.50 -7.24 9.91
C ILE A 22 -3.26 -7.78 11.32
N ALA A 23 -4.07 -7.36 12.28
CA ALA A 23 -3.94 -7.82 13.65
C ALA A 23 -4.20 -9.31 13.77
N ASP A 24 -5.11 -9.83 12.96
CA ASP A 24 -5.45 -11.24 12.97
C ASP A 24 -4.37 -12.08 12.25
N SER A 25 -3.99 -11.68 11.03
CA SER A 25 -2.96 -12.37 10.26
C SER A 25 -2.33 -11.42 9.26
N PRO A 26 -1.13 -10.90 9.54
CA PRO A 26 -0.45 -9.99 8.61
C PRO A 26 -0.23 -10.62 7.23
N GLU A 27 0.13 -11.91 7.20
CA GLU A 27 0.39 -12.59 5.93
C GLU A 27 -0.85 -12.66 5.06
N ALA A 28 -2.00 -12.92 5.67
CA ALA A 28 -3.25 -13.01 4.93
C ALA A 28 -3.73 -11.62 4.49
N ALA A 29 -3.40 -10.59 5.25
CA ALA A 29 -3.86 -9.23 4.97
C ALA A 29 -3.01 -8.51 3.93
N LEU A 30 -1.74 -8.87 3.79
CA LEU A 30 -0.82 -8.14 2.93
C LEU A 30 -1.29 -8.00 1.48
N PRO A 31 -1.84 -9.02 0.82
CA PRO A 31 -2.32 -8.81 -0.56
C PRO A 31 -3.36 -7.69 -0.67
N SER A 32 -4.27 -7.61 0.29
CA SER A 32 -5.28 -6.54 0.29
C SER A 32 -4.68 -5.18 0.58
N VAL A 33 -3.71 -5.12 1.51
CA VAL A 33 -2.99 -3.89 1.80
C VAL A 33 -2.25 -3.41 0.56
N HIS A 34 -1.55 -4.32 -0.11
CA HIS A 34 -0.80 -4.00 -1.32
C HIS A 34 -1.73 -3.50 -2.43
N GLU A 35 -2.90 -4.11 -2.58
CA GLU A 35 -3.87 -3.69 -3.57
C GLU A 35 -4.37 -2.27 -3.30
N LEU A 36 -4.68 -1.96 -2.04
CA LEU A 36 -5.11 -0.62 -1.67
C LEU A 36 -4.01 0.40 -1.98
N MET A 37 -2.78 0.10 -1.58
CA MET A 37 -1.67 1.00 -1.83
C MET A 37 -1.42 1.20 -3.32
N THR A 38 -1.58 0.13 -4.12
CA THR A 38 -1.43 0.23 -5.57
C THR A 38 -2.45 1.21 -6.14
N ARG A 39 -3.71 1.12 -5.69
CA ARG A 39 -4.75 2.04 -6.15
C ARG A 39 -4.43 3.48 -5.77
N MET A 40 -3.97 3.69 -4.53
CA MET A 40 -3.62 5.03 -4.07
C MET A 40 -2.47 5.62 -4.88
N LEU A 41 -1.45 4.82 -5.15
CA LEU A 41 -0.30 5.29 -5.92
C LEU A 41 -0.68 5.64 -7.35
N LYS A 42 -1.61 4.90 -7.94
CA LYS A 42 -2.13 5.21 -9.27
C LYS A 42 -2.95 6.51 -9.25
N GLU A 43 -3.79 6.67 -8.24
CA GLU A 43 -4.59 7.90 -8.09
C GLU A 43 -3.71 9.13 -7.92
N ARG A 44 -2.61 8.98 -7.21
CA ARG A 44 -1.67 10.06 -6.98
C ARG A 44 -0.67 10.21 -8.13
N LYS A 45 -0.81 9.38 -9.16
CA LYS A 45 0.04 9.41 -10.36
C LYS A 45 1.51 9.13 -10.07
N ILE A 46 1.76 8.38 -9.02
CA ILE A 46 3.09 7.87 -8.70
C ILE A 46 3.37 6.65 -9.56
N LEU A 47 2.33 5.84 -9.80
CA LEU A 47 2.39 4.73 -10.74
C LEU A 47 1.41 5.00 -11.89
N ASP A 48 1.76 4.55 -13.09
CA ASP A 48 0.83 4.65 -14.22
C ASP A 48 -0.02 3.38 -14.31
N VAL A 49 -0.85 3.29 -15.34
CA VAL A 49 -1.77 2.17 -15.48
C VAL A 49 -1.06 0.84 -15.69
N SER A 50 0.19 0.86 -16.12
CA SER A 50 0.98 -0.36 -16.28
C SER A 50 1.79 -0.70 -15.04
N LEU A 51 1.58 0.04 -13.95
CA LEU A 51 2.28 -0.10 -12.67
C LEU A 51 3.75 0.24 -12.75
N ALA A 52 4.12 1.08 -13.71
CA ALA A 52 5.47 1.61 -13.79
C ALA A 52 5.53 2.97 -13.10
N ALA A 53 6.68 3.30 -12.53
CA ALA A 53 6.87 4.59 -11.88
C ALA A 53 6.75 5.71 -12.91
N THR A 54 6.01 6.76 -12.55
CA THR A 54 5.91 7.93 -13.41
C THR A 54 7.15 8.80 -13.23
N GLU A 55 7.41 9.63 -14.22
CA GLU A 55 8.54 10.54 -14.17
C GLU A 55 8.36 11.52 -13.01
N GLY A 56 9.41 11.70 -12.24
CA GLY A 56 9.37 12.60 -11.09
C GLY A 56 8.81 11.99 -9.81
N SER A 57 8.43 10.71 -9.83
CA SER A 57 7.94 10.06 -8.63
C SER A 57 9.04 9.91 -7.60
N ASP A 58 8.64 9.99 -6.33
CA ASP A 58 9.57 9.78 -5.23
C ASP A 58 10.04 8.32 -5.24
N PRO A 59 11.36 8.07 -5.36
CA PRO A 59 11.85 6.70 -5.42
C PRO A 59 11.57 5.89 -4.16
N ASP A 60 11.40 6.52 -3.01
CA ASP A 60 11.08 5.80 -1.78
C ASP A 60 9.67 5.21 -1.83
N TYR A 61 8.72 5.92 -2.43
CA TYR A 61 7.36 5.40 -2.59
C TYR A 61 7.34 4.19 -3.50
N VAL A 62 8.06 4.29 -4.61
CA VAL A 62 8.14 3.19 -5.57
C VAL A 62 8.83 1.98 -4.97
N ARG A 63 9.90 2.21 -4.22
CA ARG A 63 10.64 1.13 -3.58
C ARG A 63 9.79 0.39 -2.56
N THR A 64 9.02 1.13 -1.77
CA THR A 64 8.11 0.53 -0.80
C THR A 64 7.08 -0.35 -1.50
N TRP A 65 6.53 0.14 -2.61
CA TRP A 65 5.56 -0.62 -3.38
C TRP A 65 6.19 -1.88 -3.98
N GLU A 66 7.40 -1.77 -4.50
CA GLU A 66 8.10 -2.91 -5.11
C GLU A 66 8.38 -3.99 -4.08
N ALA A 67 8.78 -3.60 -2.88
CA ALA A 67 9.00 -4.57 -1.81
C ALA A 67 7.70 -5.30 -1.46
N GLY A 68 6.58 -4.58 -1.43
CA GLY A 68 5.28 -5.17 -1.19
C GLY A 68 4.88 -6.15 -2.28
N ALA A 69 5.12 -5.78 -3.54
CA ALA A 69 4.80 -6.63 -4.68
C ALA A 69 5.58 -7.94 -4.63
N GLU A 70 6.87 -7.85 -4.30
CA GLU A 70 7.72 -9.03 -4.18
C GLU A 70 7.22 -9.97 -3.10
N LEU A 71 6.85 -9.41 -1.97
CA LEU A 71 6.41 -10.21 -0.84
C LEU A 71 5.05 -10.86 -1.09
N VAL A 72 4.15 -10.13 -1.75
CA VAL A 72 2.85 -10.70 -2.15
C VAL A 72 3.07 -11.89 -3.09
N ALA A 73 3.96 -11.74 -4.07
CA ALA A 73 4.27 -12.82 -4.98
C ALA A 73 4.83 -14.03 -4.23
N ALA A 74 5.67 -13.79 -3.21
CA ALA A 74 6.23 -14.86 -2.41
C ALA A 74 5.16 -15.58 -1.59
N ILE A 75 4.21 -14.83 -1.03
CA ILE A 75 3.12 -15.41 -0.26
C ILE A 75 2.26 -16.30 -1.13
N GLU A 76 2.04 -15.90 -2.37
CA GLU A 76 1.20 -16.65 -3.30
C GLU A 76 1.92 -17.83 -3.94
N ASP A 77 3.22 -17.95 -3.73
CA ASP A 77 4.01 -19.03 -4.27
C ASP A 77 4.13 -20.15 -3.22
N PRO A 78 3.50 -21.31 -3.45
CA PRO A 78 3.51 -22.37 -2.46
C PRO A 78 4.89 -22.97 -2.20
N GLY A 79 5.84 -22.74 -3.09
CA GLY A 79 7.21 -23.24 -2.92
C GLY A 79 8.12 -22.31 -2.16
N ARG A 80 7.64 -21.16 -1.73
CA ARG A 80 8.47 -20.18 -1.03
C ARG A 80 8.02 -20.00 0.42
N ASN A 81 9.00 -19.81 1.28
CA ASN A 81 8.75 -19.48 2.68
C ASN A 81 8.83 -17.99 2.87
N VAL A 82 7.84 -17.44 3.56
CA VAL A 82 7.82 -16.01 3.88
C VAL A 82 7.86 -15.88 5.39
N GLU A 83 8.77 -15.08 5.87
CA GLU A 83 8.90 -14.84 7.30
C GLU A 83 7.92 -13.76 7.74
N ARG A 84 7.28 -13.98 8.87
CA ARG A 84 6.31 -13.04 9.40
C ARG A 84 6.95 -11.67 9.64
N GLU A 85 8.21 -11.65 10.07
CA GLU A 85 8.90 -10.39 10.31
C GLU A 85 9.00 -9.53 9.05
N ASP A 86 9.24 -10.17 7.90
CA ASP A 86 9.30 -9.45 6.63
C ASP A 86 7.95 -8.86 6.26
N VAL A 87 6.89 -9.64 6.50
CA VAL A 87 5.53 -9.17 6.22
C VAL A 87 5.20 -7.97 7.10
N VAL A 88 5.50 -8.07 8.38
CA VAL A 88 5.21 -6.97 9.32
C VAL A 88 5.99 -5.72 8.93
N GLU A 89 7.26 -5.87 8.53
CA GLU A 89 8.06 -4.74 8.11
C GLU A 89 7.46 -4.03 6.90
N VAL A 90 7.03 -4.80 5.90
CA VAL A 90 6.42 -4.22 4.70
C VAL A 90 5.12 -3.51 5.06
N ILE A 91 4.32 -4.10 5.93
CA ILE A 91 3.06 -3.49 6.35
C ILE A 91 3.33 -2.17 7.10
N GLU A 92 4.35 -2.15 7.96
CA GLU A 92 4.72 -0.93 8.67
C GLU A 92 5.18 0.15 7.68
N ASN A 93 5.94 -0.23 6.67
CA ASN A 93 6.36 0.72 5.64
C ASN A 93 5.16 1.25 4.85
N TYR A 94 4.20 0.39 4.55
CA TYR A 94 2.97 0.82 3.89
C TYR A 94 2.15 1.74 4.79
N ARG A 95 2.11 1.47 6.09
CA ARG A 95 1.40 2.34 7.03
C ARG A 95 1.98 3.75 7.01
N GLU A 96 3.30 3.85 7.03
CA GLU A 96 3.96 5.15 6.95
C GLU A 96 3.69 5.84 5.62
N LEU A 97 3.74 5.08 4.53
CA LEU A 97 3.44 5.63 3.22
C LEU A 97 2.00 6.11 3.15
N PHE A 98 1.08 5.33 3.66
CA PHE A 98 -0.33 5.70 3.69
C PHE A 98 -0.52 7.02 4.44
N GLU A 99 0.08 7.14 5.62
CA GLU A 99 -0.02 8.35 6.42
C GLU A 99 0.57 9.56 5.69
N THR A 100 1.67 9.35 5.00
CA THR A 100 2.28 10.41 4.21
C THR A 100 1.36 10.86 3.08
N LEU A 101 0.77 9.89 2.38
CA LEU A 101 -0.09 10.21 1.23
C LEU A 101 -1.37 10.93 1.66
N VAL A 102 -1.98 10.52 2.77
CA VAL A 102 -3.18 11.20 3.25
C VAL A 102 -2.82 12.54 3.88
N GLY A 103 -1.67 12.63 4.54
CA GLY A 103 -1.21 13.87 5.16
C GLY A 103 -0.90 14.95 4.15
N ASP A 104 -0.40 14.57 2.98
CA ASP A 104 -0.09 15.52 1.91
C ASP A 104 -1.32 16.26 1.41
N ARG A 105 -2.49 15.73 1.67
CA ARG A 105 -3.74 16.35 1.26
C ARG A 105 -4.21 17.41 2.24
N ALA A 106 -3.70 17.37 3.45
CA ALA A 106 -4.12 18.31 4.48
C ALA A 106 -3.59 19.69 4.16
N PRO A 107 -4.42 20.73 4.30
CA PRO A 107 -3.91 22.08 4.11
C PRO A 107 -2.95 22.44 5.22
N PRO A 108 -1.99 23.29 4.91
CA PRO A 108 -1.04 23.73 5.93
C PRO A 108 -1.70 24.53 7.03
#